data_31e84781809dda2f5e7958662f88558d
#
_entry.id   31e84781809dda2f5e7958662f88558d
#
_cell.length_a   1.000
_cell.length_b   1.000
_cell.length_c   1.000
_cell.angle_alpha   90.00
_cell.angle_beta   90.00
_cell.angle_gamma   90.00
#
_symmetry.space_group_name_H-M   'P 1'
#
loop_
_entity.id
_entity.type
_entity.pdbx_description
1 polymer ?
#
loop_
_entity_poly.entity_id
_entity_poly.type
_entity_poly.pdbx_seq_one_letter_code
_entity_poly.pdbx_strand_id
1 'polypeptide(L)'
;ALTALGEDVRKRMALVWEDAEGHGGDLTPLGVRQHRGIAERMFQNYPEVFKGSPALSARSTVVLRCVLSMDAFCERLKELNPALQIRREACARYMKYMNYHTPEAVKFVSHQGPWYEEYRKFKESHTRPDRLVTSLFNSPDYIRKNVNPGELMWGLYWIASDLQNVEIEVIITNTASGIT
;
A
#
# COMPACT_ATOMS: atom_id res chain seq x y z
N ALA A 1 13.79 26.02 -10.72
CA ALA A 1 12.98 26.65 -9.71
C ALA A 1 11.58 26.03 -9.68
N LEU A 2 11.03 25.86 -8.49
CA LEU A 2 9.70 25.31 -8.27
C LEU A 2 8.64 26.42 -8.39
N THR A 3 7.43 26.04 -8.80
CA THR A 3 6.24 26.88 -8.65
C THR A 3 5.78 26.87 -7.18
N ALA A 4 4.80 27.69 -6.81
CA ALA A 4 4.19 27.62 -5.47
C ALA A 4 3.62 26.23 -5.15
N LEU A 5 2.97 25.59 -6.13
CA LEU A 5 2.50 24.21 -6.00
C LEU A 5 3.67 23.22 -5.85
N GLY A 6 4.74 23.41 -6.63
CA GLY A 6 5.94 22.57 -6.51
C GLY A 6 6.59 22.64 -5.14
N GLU A 7 6.65 23.83 -4.52
CA GLU A 7 7.16 24.00 -3.15
C GLU A 7 6.23 23.35 -2.12
N ASP A 8 4.93 23.44 -2.29
CA ASP A 8 3.97 22.76 -1.41
C ASP A 8 4.10 21.23 -1.52
N VAL A 9 4.15 20.68 -2.73
CA VAL A 9 4.39 19.24 -2.95
C VAL A 9 5.71 18.80 -2.32
N ARG A 10 6.78 19.56 -2.50
CA ARG A 10 8.09 19.26 -1.89
C ARG A 10 8.02 19.19 -0.36
N LYS A 11 7.31 20.11 0.26
CA LYS A 11 7.13 20.12 1.73
C LYS A 11 6.33 18.90 2.21
N ARG A 12 5.26 18.56 1.52
CA ARG A 12 4.43 17.36 1.85
C ARG A 12 5.22 16.08 1.67
N MET A 13 6.00 15.98 0.59
CA MET A 13 6.85 14.82 0.37
C MET A 13 7.93 14.66 1.45
N ALA A 14 8.43 15.75 2.01
CA ALA A 14 9.36 15.68 3.14
C ALA A 14 8.70 15.10 4.40
N LEU A 15 7.46 15.48 4.70
CA LEU A 15 6.68 14.91 5.81
C LEU A 15 6.40 13.41 5.60
N VAL A 16 6.02 13.02 4.38
CA VAL A 16 5.81 11.60 4.03
C VAL A 16 7.10 10.80 4.21
N TRP A 17 8.22 11.36 3.79
CA TRP A 17 9.53 10.71 3.94
C TRP A 17 9.90 10.55 5.41
N GLU A 18 9.72 11.59 6.21
CA GLU A 18 10.00 11.58 7.66
C GLU A 18 9.18 10.50 8.38
N ASP A 19 7.89 10.34 8.02
CA ASP A 19 7.01 9.29 8.57
C ASP A 19 7.41 7.89 8.09
N ALA A 20 7.85 7.76 6.84
CA ALA A 20 8.17 6.46 6.22
C ALA A 20 9.60 5.97 6.52
N GLU A 21 10.51 6.87 6.91
CA GLU A 21 11.91 6.54 7.12
C GLU A 21 12.11 5.53 8.27
N GLY A 22 12.75 4.41 7.96
CA GLY A 22 12.95 3.32 8.91
C GLY A 22 11.75 2.37 9.07
N HIS A 23 10.58 2.69 8.50
CA HIS A 23 9.34 1.91 8.61
C HIS A 23 8.99 1.08 7.37
N GLY A 24 9.96 0.90 6.47
CA GLY A 24 9.75 0.14 5.25
C GLY A 24 9.30 -1.30 5.50
N GLY A 25 8.06 -1.61 5.14
CA GLY A 25 7.48 -2.94 5.30
C GLY A 25 6.78 -3.19 6.64
N ASP A 26 6.65 -2.20 7.50
CA ASP A 26 5.86 -2.28 8.72
C ASP A 26 4.36 -2.29 8.44
N LEU A 27 3.59 -2.85 9.36
CA LEU A 27 2.13 -2.73 9.35
C LEU A 27 1.74 -1.46 10.13
N THR A 28 1.10 -0.53 9.44
CA THR A 28 0.64 0.72 10.09
C THR A 28 -0.49 0.46 11.10
N PRO A 29 -0.71 1.37 12.08
CA PRO A 29 -1.89 1.30 12.95
C PRO A 29 -3.21 1.27 12.18
N LEU A 30 -3.29 1.94 11.03
CA LEU A 30 -4.43 1.86 10.13
C LEU A 30 -4.58 0.45 9.56
N GLY A 31 -3.49 -0.19 9.12
CA GLY A 31 -3.49 -1.57 8.63
C GLY A 31 -4.03 -2.55 9.68
N VAL A 32 -3.62 -2.40 10.93
CA VAL A 32 -4.17 -3.18 12.06
C VAL A 32 -5.69 -2.99 12.17
N ARG A 33 -6.18 -1.73 12.17
CA ARG A 33 -7.62 -1.45 12.21
C ARG A 33 -8.37 -2.03 11.02
N GLN A 34 -7.79 -1.99 9.81
CA GLN A 34 -8.38 -2.56 8.61
C GLN A 34 -8.53 -4.09 8.71
N HIS A 35 -7.51 -4.81 9.19
CA HIS A 35 -7.60 -6.25 9.40
C HIS A 35 -8.64 -6.63 10.46
N ARG A 36 -8.75 -5.87 11.53
CA ARG A 36 -9.82 -6.03 12.55
C ARG A 36 -11.21 -5.80 11.94
N GLY A 37 -11.36 -4.75 11.11
CA GLY A 37 -12.61 -4.46 10.40
C GLY A 37 -12.99 -5.54 9.36
N ILE A 38 -12.01 -6.16 8.70
CA ILE A 38 -12.24 -7.32 7.81
C ILE A 38 -12.77 -8.50 8.62
N ALA A 39 -12.16 -8.82 9.76
CA ALA A 39 -12.63 -9.88 10.65
C ALA A 39 -14.08 -9.68 11.12
N GLU A 40 -14.41 -8.45 11.49
CA GLU A 40 -15.77 -8.07 11.92
C GLU A 40 -16.80 -8.25 10.80
N ARG A 41 -16.52 -7.73 9.61
CA ARG A 41 -17.40 -7.91 8.44
C ARG A 41 -17.56 -9.38 8.05
N MET A 42 -16.48 -10.16 8.11
CA MET A 42 -16.51 -11.58 7.84
C MET A 42 -17.38 -12.32 8.87
N PHE A 43 -17.24 -12.00 10.15
CA PHE A 43 -18.05 -12.56 11.22
C PHE A 43 -19.54 -12.23 11.05
N GLN A 44 -19.86 -11.00 10.65
CA GLN A 44 -21.24 -10.55 10.42
C GLN A 44 -21.87 -11.17 9.17
N ASN A 45 -21.10 -11.32 8.10
CA ASN A 45 -21.60 -11.82 6.82
C ASN A 45 -21.70 -13.36 6.76
N TYR A 46 -20.94 -14.07 7.60
CA TYR A 46 -20.88 -15.53 7.62
C TYR A 46 -21.04 -16.09 9.05
N PRO A 47 -22.12 -15.73 9.76
CA PRO A 47 -22.27 -16.07 11.17
C PRO A 47 -22.30 -17.59 11.41
N GLU A 48 -22.74 -18.38 10.46
CA GLU A 48 -22.79 -19.85 10.54
C GLU A 48 -21.40 -20.49 10.65
N VAL A 49 -20.37 -19.84 10.08
CA VAL A 49 -18.97 -20.32 10.16
C VAL A 49 -18.40 -20.14 11.56
N PHE A 50 -18.84 -19.12 12.29
CA PHE A 50 -18.28 -18.72 13.58
C PHE A 50 -19.18 -19.07 14.78
N LYS A 51 -20.29 -19.76 14.53
CA LYS A 51 -21.23 -20.14 15.57
C LYS A 51 -20.71 -21.29 16.43
N GLY A 52 -20.95 -21.22 17.74
CA GLY A 52 -20.45 -22.23 18.68
C GLY A 52 -18.97 -22.10 18.99
N SER A 53 -18.26 -23.20 18.99
CA SER A 53 -16.81 -23.25 19.29
C SER A 53 -15.99 -23.89 18.13
N PRO A 54 -16.06 -23.36 16.92
CA PRO A 54 -15.32 -23.94 15.79
C PRO A 54 -13.82 -23.79 15.96
N ALA A 55 -13.07 -24.77 15.42
CA ALA A 55 -11.62 -24.69 15.32
C ALA A 55 -11.22 -23.95 14.03
N LEU A 56 -10.43 -22.92 14.15
CA LEU A 56 -9.90 -22.13 13.03
C LEU A 56 -8.40 -22.33 12.92
N SER A 57 -7.89 -22.48 11.70
CA SER A 57 -6.46 -22.50 11.41
C SER A 57 -6.10 -21.27 10.58
N ALA A 58 -5.33 -20.36 11.18
CA ALA A 58 -4.82 -19.18 10.53
C ALA A 58 -3.33 -19.36 10.22
N ARG A 59 -2.92 -18.99 9.02
CA ARG A 59 -1.52 -19.05 8.60
C ARG A 59 -1.10 -17.77 7.92
N SER A 60 0.13 -17.33 8.21
CA SER A 60 0.78 -16.23 7.51
C SER A 60 2.13 -16.64 6.96
N THR A 61 2.68 -15.80 6.09
CA THR A 61 4.11 -15.85 5.78
C THR A 61 4.94 -15.51 7.03
N VAL A 62 6.26 -15.75 6.98
CA VAL A 62 7.17 -15.38 8.07
C VAL A 62 7.51 -13.87 8.07
N VAL A 63 6.95 -13.10 7.17
CA VAL A 63 7.13 -11.65 7.11
C VAL A 63 6.34 -11.00 8.24
N LEU A 64 7.00 -10.16 9.04
CA LEU A 64 6.43 -9.61 10.28
C LEU A 64 5.06 -8.94 10.07
N ARG A 65 4.92 -8.05 9.06
CA ARG A 65 3.62 -7.42 8.77
C ARG A 65 2.50 -8.41 8.49
N CYS A 66 2.82 -9.56 7.85
CA CYS A 66 1.82 -10.59 7.58
C CYS A 66 1.41 -11.33 8.86
N VAL A 67 2.37 -11.56 9.77
CA VAL A 67 2.10 -12.14 11.10
C VAL A 67 1.19 -11.21 11.90
N LEU A 68 1.52 -9.91 11.95
CA LEU A 68 0.72 -8.91 12.65
C LEU A 68 -0.68 -8.75 12.04
N SER A 69 -0.81 -8.83 10.71
CA SER A 69 -2.10 -8.81 10.02
C SER A 69 -2.97 -10.01 10.40
N MET A 70 -2.38 -11.21 10.41
CA MET A 70 -3.07 -12.43 10.87
C MET A 70 -3.48 -12.29 12.34
N ASP A 71 -2.60 -11.75 13.16
CA ASP A 71 -2.84 -11.62 14.59
C ASP A 71 -3.99 -10.66 14.87
N ALA A 72 -3.97 -9.46 14.28
CA ALA A 72 -5.04 -8.46 14.40
C ALA A 72 -6.41 -9.00 13.96
N PHE A 73 -6.44 -9.79 12.87
CA PHE A 73 -7.65 -10.45 12.38
C PHE A 73 -8.15 -11.50 13.38
N CYS A 74 -7.28 -12.37 13.86
CA CYS A 74 -7.62 -13.45 14.78
C CYS A 74 -8.04 -12.94 16.17
N GLU A 75 -7.39 -11.89 16.66
CA GLU A 75 -7.78 -11.23 17.91
C GLU A 75 -9.21 -10.71 17.83
N ARG A 76 -9.54 -10.01 16.74
CA ARG A 76 -10.88 -9.49 16.57
C ARG A 76 -11.94 -10.58 16.51
N LEU A 77 -11.68 -11.68 15.82
CA LEU A 77 -12.59 -12.83 15.82
C LEU A 77 -12.76 -13.42 17.22
N LYS A 78 -11.69 -13.51 18.01
CA LYS A 78 -11.73 -14.03 19.38
C LYS A 78 -12.49 -13.11 20.34
N GLU A 79 -12.41 -11.80 20.13
CA GLU A 79 -13.24 -10.82 20.86
C GLU A 79 -14.74 -10.98 20.55
N LEU A 80 -15.08 -11.22 19.26
CA LEU A 80 -16.47 -11.40 18.82
C LEU A 80 -17.07 -12.73 19.29
N ASN A 81 -16.27 -13.79 19.32
CA ASN A 81 -16.65 -15.09 19.87
C ASN A 81 -15.49 -15.71 20.68
N PRO A 82 -15.48 -15.56 22.01
CA PRO A 82 -14.45 -16.13 22.88
C PRO A 82 -14.34 -17.66 22.86
N ALA A 83 -15.35 -18.37 22.37
CA ALA A 83 -15.34 -19.82 22.28
C ALA A 83 -14.53 -20.36 21.08
N LEU A 84 -14.18 -19.51 20.11
CA LEU A 84 -13.36 -19.91 18.96
C LEU A 84 -12.01 -20.49 19.40
N GLN A 85 -11.64 -21.63 18.79
CA GLN A 85 -10.32 -22.24 19.01
C GLN A 85 -9.42 -21.86 17.82
N ILE A 86 -8.60 -20.83 17.98
CA ILE A 86 -7.77 -20.31 16.89
C ILE A 86 -6.33 -20.79 17.04
N ARG A 87 -5.89 -21.60 16.08
CA ARG A 87 -4.49 -21.97 15.91
C ARG A 87 -3.83 -21.03 14.92
N ARG A 88 -2.74 -20.38 15.33
CA ARG A 88 -1.97 -19.47 14.48
C ARG A 88 -0.63 -20.09 14.14
N GLU A 89 -0.22 -20.02 12.90
CA GLU A 89 1.06 -20.54 12.42
C GLU A 89 1.74 -19.55 11.45
N ALA A 90 3.02 -19.28 11.70
CA ALA A 90 3.92 -18.61 10.76
C ALA A 90 5.21 -19.45 10.69
N CYS A 91 5.35 -20.28 9.68
CA CYS A 91 6.42 -21.26 9.60
C CYS A 91 7.01 -21.34 8.18
N ALA A 92 8.34 -21.39 8.12
CA ALA A 92 9.08 -21.46 6.86
C ALA A 92 8.66 -22.64 5.97
N ARG A 93 8.27 -23.78 6.58
CA ARG A 93 7.83 -24.97 5.82
C ARG A 93 6.61 -24.73 4.94
N TYR A 94 5.75 -23.77 5.30
CA TYR A 94 4.53 -23.45 4.54
C TYR A 94 4.71 -22.34 3.51
N MET A 95 5.87 -21.67 3.51
CA MET A 95 6.15 -20.57 2.57
C MET A 95 5.97 -20.99 1.11
N LYS A 96 6.33 -22.21 0.75
CA LYS A 96 6.15 -22.74 -0.61
C LYS A 96 4.71 -22.77 -1.11
N TYR A 97 3.73 -22.74 -0.20
CA TYR A 97 2.30 -22.71 -0.54
C TYR A 97 1.68 -21.32 -0.47
N MET A 98 2.37 -20.35 0.15
CA MET A 98 1.87 -19.00 0.37
C MET A 98 2.72 -17.95 -0.34
N ASN A 99 3.91 -18.33 -0.81
CA ASN A 99 4.82 -17.43 -1.49
C ASN A 99 4.48 -17.35 -2.98
N TYR A 100 4.19 -16.15 -3.47
CA TYR A 100 3.96 -15.89 -4.89
C TYR A 100 5.27 -15.79 -5.70
N HIS A 101 6.44 -15.86 -5.07
CA HIS A 101 7.75 -15.85 -5.70
C HIS A 101 8.17 -17.25 -6.19
N THR A 102 7.26 -17.96 -6.88
CA THR A 102 7.66 -19.17 -7.62
C THR A 102 8.50 -18.80 -8.83
N PRO A 103 9.34 -19.72 -9.37
CA PRO A 103 10.11 -19.44 -10.59
C PRO A 103 9.25 -18.94 -11.76
N GLU A 104 8.03 -19.46 -11.91
CA GLU A 104 7.08 -19.02 -12.92
C GLU A 104 6.57 -17.59 -12.64
N ALA A 105 6.16 -17.31 -11.40
CA ALA A 105 5.70 -15.96 -11.01
C ALA A 105 6.81 -14.92 -11.17
N VAL A 106 8.06 -15.26 -10.78
CA VAL A 106 9.22 -14.38 -10.94
C VAL A 106 9.47 -14.00 -12.41
N LYS A 107 9.29 -14.93 -13.35
CA LYS A 107 9.40 -14.61 -14.79
C LYS A 107 8.40 -13.54 -15.21
N PHE A 108 7.17 -13.57 -14.67
CA PHE A 108 6.16 -12.57 -14.97
C PHE A 108 6.47 -11.22 -14.31
N VAL A 109 6.77 -11.18 -13.03
CA VAL A 109 7.03 -9.92 -12.32
C VAL A 109 8.37 -9.28 -12.68
N SER A 110 9.36 -10.05 -13.18
CA SER A 110 10.66 -9.56 -13.65
C SER A 110 10.66 -9.03 -15.09
N HIS A 111 9.50 -8.70 -15.63
CA HIS A 111 9.35 -8.16 -16.98
C HIS A 111 9.79 -9.12 -18.12
N GLN A 112 9.76 -10.41 -17.88
CA GLN A 112 10.08 -11.46 -18.86
C GLN A 112 8.84 -12.21 -19.37
N GLY A 113 7.67 -11.85 -18.89
CA GLY A 113 6.42 -12.46 -19.32
C GLY A 113 5.92 -11.91 -20.66
N PRO A 114 5.06 -12.65 -21.36
CA PRO A 114 4.52 -12.24 -22.68
C PRO A 114 3.65 -10.98 -22.61
N TRP A 115 3.18 -10.60 -21.43
CA TRP A 115 2.39 -9.40 -21.16
C TRP A 115 3.21 -8.12 -21.18
N TYR A 116 4.54 -8.20 -21.00
CA TYR A 116 5.40 -7.03 -20.73
C TYR A 116 5.43 -6.05 -21.89
N GLU A 117 5.47 -6.53 -23.13
CA GLU A 117 5.49 -5.67 -24.29
C GLU A 117 4.20 -4.84 -24.43
N GLU A 118 3.05 -5.46 -24.18
CA GLU A 118 1.76 -4.74 -24.18
C GLU A 118 1.65 -3.76 -23.03
N TYR A 119 2.13 -4.13 -21.84
CA TYR A 119 2.23 -3.23 -20.71
C TYR A 119 3.14 -2.02 -21.01
N ARG A 120 4.27 -2.24 -21.66
CA ARG A 120 5.19 -1.17 -22.07
C ARG A 120 4.53 -0.19 -23.02
N LYS A 121 3.86 -0.68 -24.04
CA LYS A 121 3.10 0.15 -24.99
C LYS A 121 1.98 0.94 -24.29
N PHE A 122 1.24 0.27 -23.41
CA PHE A 122 0.21 0.92 -22.61
C PHE A 122 0.82 2.04 -21.74
N LYS A 123 1.88 1.74 -21.02
CA LYS A 123 2.56 2.72 -20.17
C LYS A 123 3.07 3.92 -20.97
N GLU A 124 3.72 3.71 -22.09
CA GLU A 124 4.20 4.77 -22.99
C GLU A 124 3.07 5.63 -23.51
N SER A 125 1.96 5.03 -23.94
CA SER A 125 0.81 5.75 -24.47
C SER A 125 0.03 6.53 -23.40
N HIS A 126 0.10 6.14 -22.13
CA HIS A 126 -0.63 6.75 -21.02
C HIS A 126 0.22 7.64 -20.11
N THR A 127 1.54 7.64 -20.29
CA THR A 127 2.42 8.56 -19.54
C THR A 127 2.30 9.97 -20.15
N ARG A 128 1.67 10.88 -19.42
CA ARG A 128 1.43 12.28 -19.83
C ARG A 128 1.94 13.25 -18.78
N PRO A 129 3.27 13.36 -18.61
CA PRO A 129 3.86 14.11 -17.50
C PRO A 129 3.83 15.63 -17.68
N ASP A 130 3.60 16.13 -18.91
CA ASP A 130 3.79 17.55 -19.25
C ASP A 130 2.99 18.50 -18.34
N ARG A 131 1.72 18.20 -18.13
CA ARG A 131 0.86 19.01 -17.25
C ARG A 131 1.38 19.04 -15.81
N LEU A 132 1.80 17.87 -15.28
CA LEU A 132 2.33 17.77 -13.93
C LEU A 132 3.63 18.57 -13.82
N VAL A 133 4.56 18.33 -14.71
CA VAL A 133 5.90 18.95 -14.66
C VAL A 133 5.83 20.46 -14.79
N THR A 134 5.00 20.98 -15.71
CA THR A 134 4.79 22.43 -15.88
C THR A 134 4.03 23.06 -14.71
N SER A 135 3.22 22.28 -13.99
CA SER A 135 2.56 22.75 -12.75
C SER A 135 3.53 22.86 -11.57
N LEU A 136 4.56 22.00 -11.52
CA LEU A 136 5.51 21.93 -10.42
C LEU A 136 6.76 22.81 -10.62
N PHE A 137 7.18 23.02 -11.88
CA PHE A 137 8.41 23.72 -12.22
C PHE A 137 8.15 24.89 -13.18
N ASN A 138 8.83 25.99 -12.94
CA ASN A 138 8.72 27.21 -13.76
C ASN A 138 9.91 27.42 -14.71
N SER A 139 10.85 26.47 -14.82
CA SER A 139 12.02 26.57 -15.67
C SER A 139 12.13 25.36 -16.58
N PRO A 140 11.81 25.49 -17.89
CA PRO A 140 12.00 24.43 -18.87
C PRO A 140 13.43 23.90 -18.97
N ASP A 141 14.41 24.78 -18.82
CA ASP A 141 15.83 24.38 -18.88
C ASP A 141 16.24 23.53 -17.67
N TYR A 142 15.72 23.84 -16.51
CA TYR A 142 15.92 23.04 -15.32
C TYR A 142 15.30 21.64 -15.48
N ILE A 143 14.08 21.58 -16.00
CA ILE A 143 13.38 20.33 -16.26
C ILE A 143 14.20 19.44 -17.18
N ARG A 144 14.63 19.97 -18.34
CA ARG A 144 15.42 19.21 -19.31
C ARG A 144 16.71 18.62 -18.74
N LYS A 145 17.36 19.35 -17.83
CA LYS A 145 18.66 18.94 -17.28
C LYS A 145 18.59 18.05 -16.06
N ASN A 146 17.51 18.15 -15.26
CA ASN A 146 17.51 17.62 -13.89
C ASN A 146 16.30 16.74 -13.57
N VAL A 147 15.27 16.69 -14.41
CA VAL A 147 14.03 15.98 -14.11
C VAL A 147 13.76 14.93 -15.18
N ASN A 148 13.52 13.70 -14.76
CA ASN A 148 12.86 12.71 -15.62
C ASN A 148 11.35 12.83 -15.42
N PRO A 149 10.60 13.40 -16.38
CA PRO A 149 9.18 13.70 -16.20
C PRO A 149 8.34 12.44 -15.97
N GLY A 150 8.66 11.35 -16.67
CA GLY A 150 7.92 10.08 -16.53
C GLY A 150 8.13 9.44 -15.16
N GLU A 151 9.36 9.39 -14.67
CA GLU A 151 9.66 8.86 -13.35
C GLU A 151 9.04 9.71 -12.24
N LEU A 152 9.08 11.03 -12.36
CA LEU A 152 8.43 11.92 -11.41
C LEU A 152 6.92 11.68 -11.35
N MET A 153 6.25 11.56 -12.50
CA MET A 153 4.82 11.29 -12.57
C MET A 153 4.47 9.95 -11.89
N TRP A 154 5.18 8.90 -12.23
CA TRP A 154 4.93 7.58 -11.66
C TRP A 154 5.30 7.49 -10.19
N GLY A 155 6.39 8.14 -9.77
CA GLY A 155 6.78 8.19 -8.36
C GLY A 155 5.74 8.88 -7.50
N LEU A 156 5.24 10.04 -7.91
CA LEU A 156 4.17 10.74 -7.19
C LEU A 156 2.86 9.95 -7.20
N TYR A 157 2.52 9.28 -8.32
CA TYR A 157 1.36 8.42 -8.39
C TYR A 157 1.43 7.25 -7.38
N TRP A 158 2.58 6.56 -7.32
CA TRP A 158 2.76 5.45 -6.38
C TRP A 158 2.66 5.91 -4.94
N ILE A 159 3.33 7.01 -4.59
CA ILE A 159 3.23 7.58 -3.24
C ILE A 159 1.79 7.93 -2.90
N ALA A 160 1.09 8.64 -3.79
CA ALA A 160 -0.30 9.01 -3.57
C ALA A 160 -1.23 7.78 -3.46
N SER A 161 -0.98 6.71 -4.23
CA SER A 161 -1.79 5.48 -4.16
C SER A 161 -1.57 4.69 -2.88
N ASP A 162 -0.37 4.72 -2.33
CA ASP A 162 -0.03 4.03 -1.08
C ASP A 162 -0.47 4.80 0.17
N LEU A 163 -0.65 6.12 0.05
CA LEU A 163 -1.08 7.00 1.14
C LEU A 163 -2.60 7.03 1.35
N GLN A 164 -3.39 6.21 0.68
CA GLN A 164 -4.85 6.19 0.82
C GLN A 164 -5.27 6.07 2.29
N ASN A 165 -5.97 7.09 2.79
CA ASN A 165 -6.39 7.32 4.18
C ASN A 165 -5.29 7.80 5.16
N VAL A 166 -4.01 7.79 4.82
CA VAL A 166 -2.99 8.58 5.52
C VAL A 166 -3.02 10.02 5.00
N GLU A 167 -3.41 10.23 3.75
CA GLU A 167 -3.68 11.54 3.14
C GLU A 167 -4.59 12.43 3.98
N ILE A 168 -5.51 11.85 4.73
CA ILE A 168 -6.48 12.59 5.52
C ILE A 168 -5.79 13.44 6.59
N GLU A 169 -4.77 12.98 7.24
CA GLU A 169 -4.08 13.77 8.27
C GLU A 169 -3.11 14.80 7.67
N VAL A 170 -2.51 14.52 6.52
CA VAL A 170 -1.57 15.43 5.85
C VAL A 170 -2.28 16.43 4.92
N ILE A 171 -3.42 16.05 4.30
CA ILE A 171 -4.16 16.87 3.33
C ILE A 171 -5.31 17.65 3.96
N ILE A 172 -6.05 17.08 4.92
CA ILE A 172 -7.23 17.73 5.51
C ILE A 172 -6.85 18.87 6.46
N THR A 173 -5.70 18.83 7.11
CA THR A 173 -5.24 19.99 7.91
C THR A 173 -5.03 21.24 7.07
N ASN A 174 -5.02 21.15 5.73
CA ASN A 174 -4.83 22.29 4.83
C ASN A 174 -6.11 22.75 4.10
N THR A 175 -7.20 21.97 4.06
CA THR A 175 -8.50 22.47 3.58
C THR A 175 -9.20 23.39 4.58
N ALA A 176 -8.83 23.32 5.87
CA ALA A 176 -9.25 24.28 6.88
C ALA A 176 -8.56 25.66 6.71
N SER A 177 -7.51 25.76 5.89
CA SER A 177 -6.78 27.02 5.61
C SER A 177 -7.15 27.66 4.26
N GLY A 178 -8.23 27.23 3.61
CA GLY A 178 -8.90 28.03 2.57
C GLY A 178 -8.21 28.09 1.21
N ILE A 179 -7.61 26.98 0.74
CA ILE A 179 -7.20 26.86 -0.65
C ILE A 179 -8.10 25.79 -1.30
N THR A 180 -9.18 26.26 -1.93
CA THR A 180 -10.00 25.50 -2.89
C THR A 180 -9.28 25.33 -4.22
#